data_571ab19ee0cc389442b2b872d7d9bfa1
#
_entry.id   571ab19ee0cc389442b2b872d7d9bfa1
#
_cell.length_a   1.000
_cell.length_b   1.000
_cell.length_c   1.000
_cell.angle_alpha   90.00
_cell.angle_beta   90.00
_cell.angle_gamma   90.00
#
_symmetry.space_group_name_H-M   'P 1'
#
loop_
_entity.id
_entity.type
_entity.pdbx_description
1 polymer ?
#
loop_
_entity_poly.entity_id
_entity_poly.type
_entity_poly.pdbx_seq_one_letter_code
_entity_poly.pdbx_strand_id
1 'polypeptide(L)'
;MQTIALIGCGRISLKHIEAALANKDRVQLVACCDPIVYRAQKREQEYRAGLSSSGSDVTVYADYHEMLAKEEPDICAIATESGYHPRIAIDCLEAGSHVICEKPMALSTRDADAMIDAARRKNRKLAVCFQNRFNAPVQRAWAAREAGRFGKMLHGMIQVRWNRDADYYA
;
A
#
# COMPACT_ATOMS: atom_id res chain seq x y z
N MET A 1 -5.61 -17.92 -6.18
CA MET A 1 -5.42 -16.97 -5.07
C MET A 1 -4.17 -16.18 -5.41
N GLN A 2 -4.21 -14.84 -5.33
CA GLN A 2 -3.05 -14.02 -5.63
C GLN A 2 -2.11 -13.92 -4.43
N THR A 3 -0.81 -13.85 -4.68
CA THR A 3 0.20 -13.63 -3.66
C THR A 3 0.45 -12.14 -3.45
N ILE A 4 0.68 -11.73 -2.20
CA ILE A 4 1.02 -10.34 -1.87
C ILE A 4 2.26 -10.32 -0.97
N ALA A 5 3.17 -9.40 -1.25
CA ALA A 5 4.32 -9.09 -0.40
C ALA A 5 4.20 -7.68 0.16
N LEU A 6 4.64 -7.49 1.41
CA LEU A 6 4.65 -6.20 2.10
C LEU A 6 6.07 -5.66 2.19
N ILE A 7 6.30 -4.45 1.66
CA ILE A 7 7.60 -3.76 1.69
C ILE A 7 7.46 -2.50 2.54
N GLY A 8 8.25 -2.42 3.61
CA GLY A 8 8.11 -1.42 4.66
C GLY A 8 7.14 -1.87 5.74
N CYS A 9 7.67 -2.17 6.93
CA CYS A 9 6.92 -2.75 8.05
C CYS A 9 6.77 -1.76 9.23
N GLY A 10 6.67 -0.47 8.91
CA GLY A 10 6.43 0.61 9.86
C GLY A 10 5.00 0.65 10.40
N ARG A 11 4.59 1.82 10.92
CA ARG A 11 3.28 2.00 11.58
C ARG A 11 2.09 1.70 10.67
N ILE A 12 2.12 2.22 9.42
CA ILE A 12 0.98 2.08 8.50
C ILE A 12 0.82 0.66 7.95
N SER A 13 1.89 -0.12 7.94
CA SER A 13 1.89 -1.47 7.40
C SER A 13 0.91 -2.42 8.09
N LEU A 14 0.56 -2.15 9.37
CA LEU A 14 -0.49 -2.91 10.07
C LEU A 14 -1.83 -2.88 9.31
N LYS A 15 -2.16 -1.75 8.66
CA LYS A 15 -3.39 -1.64 7.86
C LYS A 15 -3.36 -2.51 6.61
N HIS A 16 -2.19 -2.76 6.05
CA HIS A 16 -2.02 -3.72 4.95
C HIS A 16 -2.16 -5.16 5.43
N ILE A 17 -1.66 -5.48 6.63
CA ILE A 17 -1.89 -6.80 7.26
C ILE A 17 -3.39 -7.03 7.51
N GLU A 18 -4.09 -6.06 8.13
CA GLU A 18 -5.54 -6.11 8.35
C GLU A 18 -6.30 -6.29 7.03
N ALA A 19 -5.89 -5.58 5.97
CA ALA A 19 -6.49 -5.69 4.65
C ALA A 19 -6.26 -7.06 4.01
N ALA A 20 -5.06 -7.62 4.13
CA ALA A 20 -4.75 -8.97 3.65
C ALA A 20 -5.60 -10.03 4.38
N LEU A 21 -5.71 -9.93 5.71
CA LEU A 21 -6.56 -10.81 6.53
C LEU A 21 -8.05 -10.71 6.15
N ALA A 22 -8.55 -9.49 5.92
CA ALA A 22 -9.92 -9.26 5.50
C ALA A 22 -10.24 -9.81 4.10
N ASN A 23 -9.22 -10.06 3.28
CA ASN A 23 -9.31 -10.59 1.93
C ASN A 23 -8.63 -11.96 1.77
N LYS A 24 -8.47 -12.72 2.85
CA LYS A 24 -7.73 -13.99 2.87
C LYS A 24 -8.23 -15.05 1.88
N ASP A 25 -9.47 -14.94 1.42
CA ASP A 25 -10.02 -15.82 0.39
C ASP A 25 -9.56 -15.46 -1.04
N ARG A 26 -8.94 -14.30 -1.20
CA ARG A 26 -8.49 -13.75 -2.50
C ARG A 26 -7.00 -13.56 -2.59
N VAL A 27 -6.36 -13.17 -1.48
CA VAL A 27 -4.93 -12.89 -1.41
C VAL A 27 -4.28 -13.64 -0.24
N GLN A 28 -3.03 -14.06 -0.44
CA GLN A 28 -2.18 -14.66 0.57
C GLN A 28 -0.91 -13.82 0.74
N LEU A 29 -0.62 -13.39 1.97
CA LEU A 29 0.66 -12.76 2.27
C LEU A 29 1.76 -13.83 2.23
N VAL A 30 2.78 -13.63 1.40
CA VAL A 30 3.91 -14.56 1.24
C VAL A 30 5.21 -14.00 1.82
N ALA A 31 5.35 -12.67 1.89
CA ALA A 31 6.56 -12.06 2.43
C ALA A 31 6.30 -10.74 3.14
N CYS A 32 7.14 -10.47 4.16
CA CYS A 32 7.32 -9.17 4.78
C CYS A 32 8.77 -8.72 4.65
N CYS A 33 9.01 -7.52 4.16
CA CYS A 33 10.34 -6.97 3.94
C CYS A 33 10.54 -5.62 4.65
N ASP A 34 11.60 -5.51 5.45
CA ASP A 34 12.04 -4.26 6.08
C ASP A 34 13.53 -4.37 6.41
N PRO A 35 14.38 -3.36 6.14
CA PRO A 35 15.79 -3.39 6.54
C PRO A 35 15.97 -3.62 8.04
N ILE A 36 15.00 -3.21 8.86
CA ILE A 36 14.94 -3.54 10.28
C ILE A 36 14.14 -4.83 10.43
N VAL A 37 14.81 -5.97 10.33
CA VAL A 37 14.23 -7.33 10.30
C VAL A 37 13.17 -7.56 11.37
N TYR A 38 13.37 -7.05 12.58
CA TYR A 38 12.38 -7.15 13.67
C TYR A 38 11.01 -6.58 13.29
N ARG A 39 10.97 -5.51 12.50
CA ARG A 39 9.68 -4.94 12.03
C ARG A 39 8.95 -5.90 11.09
N ALA A 40 9.68 -6.54 10.18
CA ALA A 40 9.11 -7.52 9.27
C ALA A 40 8.63 -8.78 10.01
N GLN A 41 9.41 -9.29 10.97
CA GLN A 41 9.02 -10.40 11.85
C GLN A 41 7.74 -10.09 12.63
N LYS A 42 7.62 -8.86 13.14
CA LYS A 42 6.39 -8.44 13.85
C LYS A 42 5.16 -8.49 12.93
N ARG A 43 5.25 -8.05 11.68
CA ARG A 43 4.13 -8.09 10.72
C ARG A 43 3.78 -9.52 10.32
N GLU A 44 4.76 -10.35 10.12
CA GLU A 44 4.59 -11.78 9.88
C GLU A 44 3.81 -12.45 11.03
N GLN A 45 4.21 -12.21 12.28
CA GLN A 45 3.54 -12.76 13.46
C GLN A 45 2.10 -12.25 13.59
N GLU A 46 1.85 -10.95 13.38
CA GLU A 46 0.50 -10.37 13.39
C GLU A 46 -0.41 -10.99 12.31
N TYR A 47 0.12 -11.24 11.11
CA TYR A 47 -0.63 -11.90 10.06
C TYR A 47 -0.96 -13.36 10.43
N ARG A 48 0.01 -14.12 10.90
CA ARG A 48 -0.20 -15.50 11.35
C ARG A 48 -1.21 -15.60 12.49
N ALA A 49 -1.14 -14.69 13.45
CA ALA A 49 -2.08 -14.63 14.58
C ALA A 49 -3.52 -14.35 14.12
N GLY A 50 -3.71 -13.64 13.02
CA GLY A 50 -5.03 -13.35 12.43
C GLY A 50 -5.60 -14.48 11.56
N LEU A 51 -4.80 -15.49 11.23
CA LEU A 51 -5.25 -16.67 10.49
C LEU A 51 -5.82 -17.72 11.44
N SER A 52 -6.98 -18.28 11.10
CA SER A 52 -7.63 -19.33 11.91
C SER A 52 -6.97 -20.72 11.75
N SER A 53 -5.99 -20.86 10.87
CA SER A 53 -5.26 -22.13 10.60
C SER A 53 -3.76 -21.87 10.49
N SER A 54 -2.97 -22.76 11.08
CA SER A 54 -1.50 -22.80 11.02
C SER A 54 -1.04 -23.31 9.65
N GLY A 55 -0.91 -22.45 8.65
CA GLY A 55 -0.53 -22.94 7.31
C GLY A 55 -0.05 -21.91 6.31
N SER A 56 0.23 -20.68 6.71
CA SER A 56 0.79 -19.68 5.79
C SER A 56 2.27 -19.49 6.10
N ASP A 57 3.13 -19.96 5.21
CA ASP A 57 4.55 -19.65 5.27
C ASP A 57 4.75 -18.22 4.72
N VAL A 58 4.99 -17.27 5.64
CA VAL A 58 5.37 -15.91 5.32
C VAL A 58 6.86 -15.77 5.58
N THR A 59 7.63 -15.47 4.53
CA THR A 59 9.08 -15.30 4.64
C THR A 59 9.44 -13.86 5.01
N VAL A 60 10.48 -13.70 5.82
CA VAL A 60 10.97 -12.37 6.23
C VAL A 60 12.25 -12.04 5.48
N TYR A 61 12.29 -10.82 4.92
CA TYR A 61 13.44 -10.31 4.16
C TYR A 61 13.94 -8.97 4.71
N ALA A 62 15.24 -8.75 4.59
CA ALA A 62 15.86 -7.44 4.83
C ALA A 62 15.97 -6.62 3.53
N ASP A 63 16.06 -7.30 2.38
CA ASP A 63 16.21 -6.70 1.06
C ASP A 63 15.03 -7.11 0.16
N TYR A 64 14.35 -6.11 -0.41
CA TYR A 64 13.20 -6.35 -1.28
C TYR A 64 13.60 -6.89 -2.68
N HIS A 65 14.81 -6.67 -3.15
CA HIS A 65 15.28 -7.27 -4.39
C HIS A 65 15.43 -8.79 -4.25
N GLU A 66 15.99 -9.24 -3.10
CA GLU A 66 16.06 -10.65 -2.79
C GLU A 66 14.65 -11.25 -2.67
N MET A 67 13.74 -10.55 -1.99
CA MET A 67 12.34 -10.95 -1.87
C MET A 67 11.66 -11.08 -3.24
N LEU A 68 11.79 -10.09 -4.11
CA LEU A 68 11.21 -10.12 -5.45
C LEU A 68 11.71 -11.30 -6.28
N ALA A 69 13.03 -11.58 -6.18
CA ALA A 69 13.65 -12.67 -6.94
C ALA A 69 13.24 -14.08 -6.47
N LYS A 70 12.92 -14.23 -5.18
CA LYS A 70 12.58 -15.54 -4.59
C LYS A 70 11.09 -15.83 -4.55
N GLU A 71 10.28 -14.80 -4.25
CA GLU A 71 8.84 -14.97 -4.02
C GLU A 71 7.99 -14.68 -5.26
N GLU A 72 8.50 -13.90 -6.20
CA GLU A 72 7.79 -13.48 -7.43
C GLU A 72 6.32 -13.09 -7.15
N PRO A 73 6.04 -12.17 -6.19
CA PRO A 73 4.68 -11.92 -5.75
C PRO A 73 3.82 -11.29 -6.86
N ASP A 74 2.54 -11.67 -6.93
CA ASP A 74 1.59 -11.04 -7.85
C ASP A 74 1.38 -9.56 -7.54
N ILE A 75 1.43 -9.20 -6.24
CA ILE A 75 1.17 -7.85 -5.74
C ILE A 75 2.24 -7.47 -4.71
N CYS A 76 2.81 -6.26 -4.85
CA CYS A 76 3.63 -5.63 -3.81
C CYS A 76 2.88 -4.48 -3.16
N ALA A 77 2.71 -4.52 -1.83
CA ALA A 77 2.23 -3.42 -1.02
C ALA A 77 3.42 -2.63 -0.47
N ILE A 78 3.55 -1.35 -0.84
CA ILE A 78 4.67 -0.49 -0.48
C ILE A 78 4.21 0.50 0.61
N ALA A 79 4.80 0.37 1.80
CA ALA A 79 4.49 1.14 3.00
C ALA A 79 5.76 1.72 3.66
N THR A 80 6.75 2.05 2.84
CA THR A 80 8.02 2.69 3.23
C THR A 80 7.87 4.19 3.42
N GLU A 81 8.99 4.88 3.69
CA GLU A 81 9.05 6.33 3.64
C GLU A 81 8.85 6.82 2.20
N SER A 82 8.18 7.97 2.07
CA SER A 82 7.68 8.50 0.78
C SER A 82 8.76 8.69 -0.29
N GLY A 83 9.99 8.98 0.13
CA GLY A 83 11.13 9.17 -0.80
C GLY A 83 11.54 7.89 -1.54
N TYR A 84 11.23 6.72 -0.98
CA TYR A 84 11.57 5.42 -1.59
C TYR A 84 10.47 4.86 -2.47
N HIS A 85 9.24 5.38 -2.39
CA HIS A 85 8.09 4.88 -3.15
C HIS A 85 8.38 4.71 -4.65
N PRO A 86 8.93 5.73 -5.37
CA PRO A 86 9.09 5.62 -6.81
C PRO A 86 10.05 4.50 -7.21
N ARG A 87 11.21 4.44 -6.57
CA ARG A 87 12.22 3.43 -6.86
C ARG A 87 11.68 2.02 -6.62
N ILE A 88 11.14 1.77 -5.42
CA ILE A 88 10.64 0.44 -5.06
C ILE A 88 9.45 0.04 -5.96
N ALA A 89 8.54 0.98 -6.26
CA ALA A 89 7.41 0.70 -7.13
C ALA A 89 7.84 0.33 -8.55
N ILE A 90 8.82 1.06 -9.11
CA ILE A 90 9.36 0.77 -10.43
C ILE A 90 10.01 -0.62 -10.44
N ASP A 91 10.83 -0.94 -9.45
CA ASP A 91 11.50 -2.24 -9.35
C ASP A 91 10.48 -3.40 -9.24
N CYS A 92 9.42 -3.23 -8.43
CA CYS A 92 8.33 -4.21 -8.34
C CYS A 92 7.58 -4.39 -9.67
N LEU A 93 7.26 -3.28 -10.36
CA LEU A 93 6.59 -3.31 -11.66
C LEU A 93 7.48 -3.99 -12.72
N GLU A 94 8.78 -3.67 -12.74
CA GLU A 94 9.76 -4.28 -13.65
C GLU A 94 9.93 -5.79 -13.39
N ALA A 95 9.85 -6.21 -12.11
CA ALA A 95 9.84 -7.62 -11.71
C ALA A 95 8.53 -8.35 -12.08
N GLY A 96 7.49 -7.62 -12.52
CA GLY A 96 6.23 -8.22 -12.97
C GLY A 96 5.11 -8.22 -11.94
N SER A 97 5.28 -7.59 -10.79
CA SER A 97 4.23 -7.46 -9.79
C SER A 97 3.29 -6.27 -10.08
N HIS A 98 2.04 -6.38 -9.65
CA HIS A 98 1.18 -5.21 -9.46
C HIS A 98 1.59 -4.46 -8.19
N VAL A 99 1.33 -3.16 -8.12
CA VAL A 99 1.76 -2.33 -7.00
C VAL A 99 0.59 -1.64 -6.32
N ILE A 100 0.54 -1.73 -4.99
CA ILE A 100 -0.26 -0.89 -4.12
C ILE A 100 0.72 -0.03 -3.32
N CYS A 101 0.72 1.29 -3.55
CA CYS A 101 1.66 2.23 -2.93
C CYS A 101 0.95 3.13 -1.92
N GLU A 102 1.57 3.35 -0.76
CA GLU A 102 1.10 4.37 0.19
C GLU A 102 1.21 5.78 -0.40
N LYS A 103 0.41 6.67 0.17
CA LYS A 103 0.41 8.09 -0.17
C LYS A 103 1.57 8.82 0.57
N PRO A 104 2.13 9.88 -0.01
CA PRO A 104 1.96 10.32 -1.39
C PRO A 104 2.60 9.34 -2.37
N MET A 105 2.08 9.27 -3.60
CA MET A 105 2.62 8.39 -4.65
C MET A 105 4.12 8.61 -4.88
N ALA A 106 4.51 9.89 -4.94
CA ALA A 106 5.89 10.35 -5.10
C ALA A 106 6.04 11.74 -4.50
N LEU A 107 7.27 12.24 -4.38
CA LEU A 107 7.58 13.60 -3.93
C LEU A 107 7.76 14.59 -5.09
N SER A 108 7.77 14.11 -6.33
CA SER A 108 7.80 14.92 -7.55
C SER A 108 6.88 14.35 -8.63
N THR A 109 6.38 15.21 -9.52
CA THR A 109 5.59 14.77 -10.69
C THR A 109 6.42 13.92 -11.64
N ARG A 110 7.70 14.24 -11.82
CA ARG A 110 8.62 13.45 -12.64
C ARG A 110 8.69 11.98 -12.17
N ASP A 111 8.82 11.76 -10.86
CA ASP A 111 8.90 10.41 -10.31
C ASP A 111 7.55 9.70 -10.40
N ALA A 112 6.43 10.42 -10.20
CA ALA A 112 5.10 9.89 -10.39
C ALA A 112 4.87 9.44 -11.84
N ASP A 113 5.28 10.25 -12.83
CA ASP A 113 5.20 9.90 -14.25
C ASP A 113 6.04 8.66 -14.56
N ALA A 114 7.25 8.55 -14.01
CA ALA A 114 8.11 7.37 -14.18
C ALA A 114 7.46 6.09 -13.66
N MET A 115 6.77 6.14 -12.49
CA MET A 115 6.01 5.01 -11.96
C MET A 115 4.85 4.61 -12.88
N ILE A 116 4.10 5.60 -13.40
CA ILE A 116 2.98 5.37 -14.32
C ILE A 116 3.48 4.73 -15.62
N ASP A 117 4.59 5.22 -16.16
CA ASP A 117 5.18 4.70 -17.40
C ASP A 117 5.71 3.27 -17.21
N ALA A 118 6.32 2.95 -16.06
CA ALA A 118 6.73 1.59 -15.73
C ALA A 118 5.52 0.65 -15.68
N ALA A 119 4.43 1.07 -15.02
CA ALA A 119 3.19 0.30 -14.95
C ALA A 119 2.61 0.02 -16.35
N ARG A 120 2.59 1.03 -17.23
CA ARG A 120 2.11 0.91 -18.61
C ARG A 120 3.00 -0.03 -19.44
N ARG A 121 4.31 0.17 -19.41
CA ARG A 121 5.27 -0.67 -20.16
C ARG A 121 5.15 -2.14 -19.80
N LYS A 122 4.97 -2.43 -18.51
CA LYS A 122 4.88 -3.81 -18.00
C LYS A 122 3.47 -4.39 -18.02
N ASN A 123 2.49 -3.60 -18.44
CA ASN A 123 1.07 -3.98 -18.36
C ASN A 123 0.67 -4.43 -16.95
N ARG A 124 1.12 -3.67 -15.92
CA ARG A 124 0.81 -3.91 -14.52
C ARG A 124 -0.02 -2.76 -13.95
N LYS A 125 -0.74 -3.06 -12.88
CA LYS A 125 -1.57 -2.05 -12.20
C LYS A 125 -0.75 -1.36 -11.12
N LEU A 126 -0.89 -0.05 -11.04
CA LEU A 126 -0.36 0.79 -9.98
C LEU A 126 -1.52 1.49 -9.29
N ALA A 127 -1.72 1.19 -8.02
CA ALA A 127 -2.74 1.81 -7.17
C ALA A 127 -2.08 2.62 -6.05
N VAL A 128 -2.69 3.75 -5.69
CA VAL A 128 -2.23 4.59 -4.57
C VAL A 128 -3.29 4.61 -3.48
N CYS A 129 -2.88 4.47 -2.22
CA CYS A 129 -3.75 4.39 -1.05
C CYS A 129 -4.36 5.75 -0.68
N PHE A 130 -5.35 6.21 -1.44
CA PHE A 130 -6.19 7.35 -1.07
C PHE A 130 -7.47 6.87 -0.35
N GLN A 131 -7.29 6.19 0.76
CA GLN A 131 -8.34 5.46 1.48
C GLN A 131 -9.54 6.32 1.90
N ASN A 132 -9.33 7.61 2.15
CA ASN A 132 -10.42 8.52 2.52
C ASN A 132 -11.49 8.67 1.43
N ARG A 133 -11.18 8.35 0.18
CA ARG A 133 -12.16 8.30 -0.92
C ARG A 133 -13.29 7.31 -0.66
N PHE A 134 -13.03 6.27 0.14
CA PHE A 134 -13.97 5.20 0.44
C PHE A 134 -14.76 5.42 1.73
N ASN A 135 -14.50 6.50 2.47
CA ASN A 135 -15.28 6.84 3.65
C ASN A 135 -16.72 7.18 3.26
N ALA A 136 -17.69 6.66 4.02
CA ALA A 136 -19.12 6.82 3.71
C ALA A 136 -19.56 8.29 3.49
N PRO A 137 -19.12 9.29 4.28
CA PRO A 137 -19.44 10.70 4.00
C PRO A 137 -18.89 11.18 2.64
N VAL A 138 -17.66 10.76 2.28
CA VAL A 138 -17.03 11.15 1.01
C VAL A 138 -17.76 10.51 -0.17
N GLN A 139 -18.15 9.25 -0.05
CA GLN A 139 -18.94 8.56 -1.07
C GLN A 139 -20.32 9.21 -1.26
N ARG A 140 -20.98 9.63 -0.18
CA ARG A 140 -22.26 10.36 -0.25
C ARG A 140 -22.09 11.73 -0.92
N ALA A 141 -21.04 12.48 -0.58
CA ALA A 141 -20.75 13.76 -1.21
C ALA A 141 -20.46 13.57 -2.72
N TRP A 142 -19.69 12.55 -3.08
CA TRP A 142 -19.43 12.20 -4.46
C TRP A 142 -20.73 11.88 -5.22
N ALA A 143 -21.56 11.02 -4.69
CA ALA A 143 -22.85 10.66 -5.31
C ALA A 143 -23.77 11.88 -5.47
N ALA A 144 -23.82 12.79 -4.50
CA ALA A 144 -24.58 14.03 -4.58
C ALA A 144 -24.04 14.97 -5.69
N ARG A 145 -22.71 15.02 -5.86
CA ARG A 145 -22.07 15.77 -6.96
C ARG A 145 -22.46 15.20 -8.32
N GLU A 146 -22.31 13.90 -8.50
CA GLU A 146 -22.65 13.21 -9.75
C GLU A 146 -24.13 13.35 -10.11
N ALA A 147 -25.02 13.39 -9.12
CA ALA A 147 -26.43 13.66 -9.28
C ALA A 147 -26.78 15.16 -9.52
N GLY A 148 -25.79 16.02 -9.66
CA GLY A 148 -25.96 17.46 -9.90
C GLY A 148 -26.55 18.25 -8.73
N ARG A 149 -26.65 17.66 -7.52
CA ARG A 149 -27.31 18.28 -6.36
C ARG A 149 -26.63 19.55 -5.87
N PHE A 150 -25.36 19.76 -6.19
CA PHE A 150 -24.61 20.98 -5.83
C PHE A 150 -24.74 22.10 -6.89
N GLY A 151 -25.34 21.81 -8.05
CA GLY A 151 -25.38 22.74 -9.16
C GLY A 151 -23.97 23.11 -9.64
N LYS A 152 -23.78 24.38 -10.02
CA LYS A 152 -22.47 24.91 -10.41
C LYS A 152 -21.61 25.10 -9.18
N MET A 153 -20.50 24.33 -9.06
CA MET A 153 -19.53 24.46 -7.97
C MET A 153 -18.81 25.81 -8.08
N LEU A 154 -18.98 26.67 -7.09
CA LEU A 154 -18.33 27.99 -7.03
C LEU A 154 -17.15 28.00 -6.06
N HIS A 155 -17.27 27.26 -4.96
CA HIS A 155 -16.25 27.20 -3.91
C HIS A 155 -16.33 25.87 -3.18
N GLY A 156 -15.20 25.39 -2.67
CA GLY A 156 -15.12 24.24 -1.80
C GLY A 156 -14.04 24.46 -0.74
N MET A 157 -14.33 24.08 0.50
CA MET A 157 -13.38 24.14 1.61
C MET A 157 -13.36 22.80 2.36
N ILE A 158 -12.15 22.30 2.63
CA ILE A 158 -11.92 21.14 3.51
C ILE A 158 -11.08 21.62 4.68
N GLN A 159 -11.56 21.39 5.90
CA GLN A 159 -10.80 21.70 7.11
C GLN A 159 -10.50 20.41 7.87
N VAL A 160 -9.20 20.15 8.08
CA VAL A 160 -8.70 19.01 8.85
C VAL A 160 -7.95 19.53 10.06
N ARG A 161 -8.38 19.13 11.25
CA ARG A 161 -7.73 19.48 12.51
C ARG A 161 -7.29 18.21 13.22
N TRP A 162 -6.01 17.86 13.10
CA TRP A 162 -5.41 16.72 13.77
C TRP A 162 -4.32 17.19 14.71
N ASN A 163 -4.36 16.72 15.94
CA ASN A 163 -3.24 16.88 16.86
C ASN A 163 -2.14 15.86 16.50
N ARG A 164 -0.90 16.31 16.54
CA ARG A 164 0.31 15.50 16.43
C ARG A 164 1.24 15.95 17.53
N ASP A 165 1.44 15.12 18.55
CA ASP A 165 2.39 15.35 19.63
C ASP A 165 3.83 15.00 19.20
N ALA A 166 4.79 15.20 20.11
CA ALA A 166 6.20 14.92 19.83
C ALA A 166 6.45 13.42 19.54
N ASP A 167 5.71 12.52 20.19
CA ASP A 167 5.85 11.08 20.05
C ASP A 167 5.44 10.59 18.65
N TYR A 168 4.61 11.36 17.95
CA TYR A 168 4.27 11.06 16.56
C TYR A 168 5.46 11.20 15.62
N TYR A 169 6.40 12.11 15.93
CA TYR A 169 7.58 12.44 15.10
C TYR A 169 8.87 11.76 15.59
N ALA A 170 8.85 11.06 16.73
CA ALA A 170 10.00 10.39 17.34
C ALA A 170 10.42 9.08 16.60
#